data_1f6795d061159a1640f8b5425e6bbfba
#
_entry.id   1f6795d061159a1640f8b5425e6bbfba
#
_cell.length_a   1.000
_cell.length_b   1.000
_cell.length_c   1.000
_cell.angle_alpha   90.00
_cell.angle_beta   90.00
_cell.angle_gamma   90.00
#
_symmetry.space_group_name_H-M   'P 1'
#
loop_
_entity.id
_entity.type
_entity.pdbx_description
1 polymer ?
#
loop_
_entity_poly.entity_id
_entity_poly.type
_entity_poly.pdbx_seq_one_letter_code
_entity_poly.pdbx_strand_id
1 'polypeptide(L)'
;MLSGKLVQIVETHWQEIAARLIRKIRSHPETPRLAALTDAEIREWCRAILANLGGWLDKGTEEEVRRRYEVMGAARFEESIPLPEAVLRLHMLKGALIDFVHEEWMPEDTIQLYAEEELQRRADSFFDHLVYHVVCGYEQARRRYARYA
;
A
#
# COMPACT_ATOMS: atom_id res chain seq x y z
N MET A 1 -15.73 15.96 -5.69
CA MET A 1 -14.42 16.18 -6.36
C MET A 1 -14.14 15.07 -7.36
N LEU A 2 -13.52 15.41 -8.48
CA LEU A 2 -13.21 14.41 -9.51
C LEU A 2 -12.21 13.36 -9.03
N SER A 3 -11.26 13.74 -8.17
CA SER A 3 -10.34 12.79 -7.54
C SER A 3 -11.09 11.79 -6.66
N GLY A 4 -12.24 12.18 -6.09
CA GLY A 4 -13.08 11.27 -5.32
C GLY A 4 -13.67 10.14 -6.16
N LYS A 5 -14.00 10.41 -7.43
CA LYS A 5 -14.45 9.36 -8.36
C LYS A 5 -13.34 8.36 -8.66
N LEU A 6 -12.11 8.85 -8.86
CA LEU A 6 -10.96 7.98 -9.08
C LEU A 6 -10.67 7.12 -7.85
N VAL A 7 -10.79 7.69 -6.65
CA VAL A 7 -10.64 6.94 -5.40
C VAL A 7 -11.70 5.83 -5.32
N GLN A 8 -12.95 6.12 -5.67
CA GLN A 8 -14.01 5.10 -5.69
C GLN A 8 -13.73 4.00 -6.69
N ILE A 9 -13.18 4.33 -7.86
CA ILE A 9 -12.81 3.34 -8.86
C ILE A 9 -11.71 2.42 -8.30
N VAL A 10 -10.71 2.98 -7.65
CA VAL A 10 -9.65 2.19 -7.00
C VAL A 10 -10.23 1.28 -5.93
N GLU A 11 -11.10 1.81 -5.05
CA GLU A 11 -11.72 1.03 -3.99
C GLU A 11 -12.56 -0.12 -4.54
N THR A 12 -13.31 0.14 -5.61
CA THR A 12 -14.18 -0.86 -6.25
C THR A 12 -13.36 -1.93 -6.99
N HIS A 13 -12.24 -1.57 -7.57
CA HIS A 13 -11.41 -2.46 -8.39
C HIS A 13 -10.13 -2.92 -7.69
N TRP A 14 -10.14 -2.93 -6.36
CA TRP A 14 -8.95 -3.33 -5.59
C TRP A 14 -8.47 -4.73 -5.96
N GLN A 15 -9.36 -5.63 -6.36
CA GLN A 15 -9.00 -6.99 -6.75
C GLN A 15 -8.12 -7.04 -7.99
N GLU A 16 -8.39 -6.16 -8.97
CA GLU A 16 -7.55 -6.05 -10.17
C GLU A 16 -6.17 -5.49 -9.84
N ILE A 17 -6.13 -4.53 -8.92
CA ILE A 17 -4.85 -3.98 -8.43
C ILE A 17 -4.08 -5.06 -7.67
N ALA A 18 -4.77 -5.84 -6.84
CA ALA A 18 -4.16 -6.97 -6.13
C ALA A 18 -3.58 -7.99 -7.09
N ALA A 19 -4.27 -8.29 -8.20
CA ALA A 19 -3.76 -9.21 -9.22
C ALA A 19 -2.46 -8.68 -9.85
N ARG A 20 -2.38 -7.38 -10.11
CA ARG A 20 -1.16 -6.75 -10.62
C ARG A 20 -0.03 -6.83 -9.61
N LEU A 21 -0.33 -6.60 -8.34
CA LEU A 21 0.64 -6.71 -7.25
C LEU A 21 1.19 -8.13 -7.15
N ILE A 22 0.33 -9.13 -7.20
CA ILE A 22 0.73 -10.53 -7.14
C ILE A 22 1.70 -10.85 -8.27
N ARG A 23 1.41 -10.43 -9.50
CA ARG A 23 2.30 -10.64 -10.63
C ARG A 23 3.67 -9.97 -10.41
N LYS A 24 3.68 -8.75 -9.88
CA LYS A 24 4.92 -8.05 -9.56
C LYS A 24 5.76 -8.83 -8.53
N ILE A 25 5.12 -9.29 -7.46
CA ILE A 25 5.79 -10.06 -6.39
C ILE A 25 6.36 -11.37 -6.96
N ARG A 26 5.55 -12.12 -7.72
CA ARG A 26 5.96 -13.42 -8.25
C ARG A 26 7.12 -13.33 -9.25
N SER A 27 7.24 -12.20 -9.94
CA SER A 27 8.30 -11.99 -10.93
C SER A 27 9.54 -11.28 -10.36
N HIS A 28 9.50 -10.85 -9.09
CA HIS A 28 10.61 -10.08 -8.51
C HIS A 28 11.58 -11.00 -7.75
N PRO A 29 12.86 -11.07 -8.14
CA PRO A 29 13.79 -12.01 -7.52
C PRO A 29 14.24 -11.63 -6.11
N GLU A 30 14.00 -10.38 -5.70
CA GLU A 30 14.47 -9.86 -4.41
C GLU A 30 13.43 -9.97 -3.31
N THR A 31 12.31 -10.68 -3.54
CA THR A 31 11.23 -10.83 -2.56
C THR A 31 10.88 -12.30 -2.29
N PRO A 32 11.85 -13.14 -1.89
CA PRO A 32 11.58 -14.57 -1.72
C PRO A 32 10.57 -14.88 -0.61
N ARG A 33 10.57 -14.11 0.48
CA ARG A 33 9.61 -14.31 1.58
C ARG A 33 8.20 -13.89 1.18
N LEU A 34 8.08 -12.78 0.46
CA LEU A 34 6.79 -12.34 -0.07
C LEU A 34 6.26 -13.29 -1.13
N ALA A 35 7.15 -13.84 -1.96
CA ALA A 35 6.77 -14.83 -2.96
C ALA A 35 6.25 -16.13 -2.33
N ALA A 36 6.59 -16.40 -1.08
CA ALA A 36 6.09 -17.57 -0.34
C ALA A 36 4.67 -17.36 0.20
N LEU A 37 4.15 -16.13 0.23
CA LEU A 37 2.79 -15.87 0.65
C LEU A 37 1.79 -16.40 -0.39
N THR A 38 0.63 -16.84 0.09
CA THR A 38 -0.45 -17.26 -0.80
C THR A 38 -1.08 -16.05 -1.48
N ASP A 39 -1.72 -16.27 -2.62
CA ASP A 39 -2.47 -15.21 -3.30
C ASP A 39 -3.56 -14.62 -2.39
N ALA A 40 -4.22 -15.47 -1.59
CA ALA A 40 -5.25 -15.02 -0.65
C ALA A 40 -4.67 -14.08 0.41
N GLU A 41 -3.49 -14.37 0.94
CA GLU A 41 -2.82 -13.52 1.92
C GLU A 41 -2.45 -12.16 1.32
N ILE A 42 -1.94 -12.16 0.10
CA ILE A 42 -1.58 -10.92 -0.59
C ILE A 42 -2.84 -10.11 -0.90
N ARG A 43 -3.90 -10.75 -1.37
CA ARG A 43 -5.18 -10.09 -1.65
C ARG A 43 -5.78 -9.45 -0.40
N GLU A 44 -5.79 -10.16 0.72
CA GLU A 44 -6.33 -9.62 1.98
C GLU A 44 -5.54 -8.41 2.47
N TRP A 45 -4.22 -8.47 2.38
CA TRP A 45 -3.38 -7.33 2.71
C TRP A 45 -3.68 -6.12 1.81
N CYS A 46 -3.82 -6.36 0.53
CA CYS A 46 -4.15 -5.32 -0.46
C CYS A 46 -5.53 -4.71 -0.16
N ARG A 47 -6.52 -5.55 0.12
CA ARG A 47 -7.87 -5.11 0.46
C ARG A 47 -7.87 -4.21 1.70
N ALA A 48 -7.12 -4.58 2.72
CA ALA A 48 -7.05 -3.81 3.97
C ALA A 48 -6.55 -2.37 3.74
N ILE A 49 -5.74 -2.15 2.73
CA ILE A 49 -5.24 -0.81 2.39
C ILE A 49 -6.18 -0.11 1.39
N LEU A 50 -6.55 -0.79 0.30
CA LEU A 50 -7.22 -0.15 -0.84
C LEU A 50 -8.74 -0.05 -0.72
N ALA A 51 -9.38 -0.98 -0.03
CA ALA A 51 -10.85 -0.99 0.04
C ALA A 51 -11.42 0.23 0.77
N ASN A 52 -10.60 0.91 1.55
CA ASN A 52 -11.00 2.10 2.30
C ASN A 52 -10.02 3.27 2.07
N LEU A 53 -9.47 3.32 0.87
CA LEU A 53 -8.45 4.31 0.51
C LEU A 53 -8.95 5.75 0.70
N GLY A 54 -10.20 6.02 0.32
CA GLY A 54 -10.78 7.35 0.48
C GLY A 54 -10.78 7.82 1.92
N GLY A 55 -11.09 6.93 2.86
CA GLY A 55 -11.01 7.22 4.28
C GLY A 55 -9.60 7.57 4.74
N TRP A 56 -8.61 6.84 4.25
CA TRP A 56 -7.20 7.11 4.58
C TRP A 56 -6.72 8.44 3.99
N LEU A 57 -7.14 8.76 2.76
CA LEU A 57 -6.72 9.99 2.10
C LEU A 57 -7.39 11.24 2.66
N ASP A 58 -8.67 11.14 3.04
CA ASP A 58 -9.47 12.32 3.40
C ASP A 58 -9.61 12.56 4.90
N LYS A 59 -9.69 11.50 5.69
CA LYS A 59 -10.03 11.57 7.11
C LYS A 59 -9.01 10.92 8.03
N GLY A 60 -7.98 10.32 7.48
CA GLY A 60 -6.96 9.71 8.31
C GLY A 60 -6.29 10.78 9.14
N THR A 61 -6.67 10.87 10.43
CA THR A 61 -5.83 11.63 11.32
C THR A 61 -4.47 10.94 11.28
N GLU A 62 -3.41 11.71 11.24
CA GLU A 62 -2.06 11.17 11.23
C GLU A 62 -1.86 10.15 12.36
N GLU A 63 -2.50 10.34 13.50
CA GLU A 63 -2.42 9.45 14.65
C GLU A 63 -3.03 8.07 14.37
N GLU A 64 -4.18 7.99 13.71
CA GLU A 64 -4.81 6.72 13.34
C GLU A 64 -3.97 5.96 12.31
N VAL A 65 -3.46 6.67 11.31
CA VAL A 65 -2.59 6.10 10.29
C VAL A 65 -1.34 5.55 10.96
N ARG A 66 -0.73 6.34 11.84
CA ARG A 66 0.48 5.93 12.57
C ARG A 66 0.23 4.63 13.36
N ARG A 67 -0.81 4.60 14.18
CA ARG A 67 -1.09 3.43 15.02
C ARG A 67 -1.32 2.17 14.21
N ARG A 68 -2.15 2.29 13.16
CA ARG A 68 -2.49 1.14 12.33
C ARG A 68 -1.27 0.58 11.61
N TYR A 69 -0.45 1.45 11.06
CA TYR A 69 0.68 1.01 10.24
C TYR A 69 1.92 0.67 11.07
N GLU A 70 2.06 1.20 12.28
CA GLU A 70 3.04 0.69 13.23
C GLU A 70 2.72 -0.74 13.63
N VAL A 71 1.45 -1.04 13.88
CA VAL A 71 1.00 -2.43 14.17
C VAL A 71 1.30 -3.34 12.98
N MET A 72 1.06 -2.86 11.76
CA MET A 72 1.37 -3.62 10.56
C MET A 72 2.87 -3.91 10.45
N GLY A 73 3.72 -2.93 10.76
CA GLY A 73 5.17 -3.10 10.74
C GLY A 73 5.63 -4.13 11.77
N ALA A 74 5.09 -4.07 12.99
CA ALA A 74 5.38 -5.04 14.03
C ALA A 74 4.98 -6.47 13.60
N ALA A 75 3.83 -6.60 12.94
CA ALA A 75 3.35 -7.88 12.42
C ALA A 75 4.32 -8.44 11.36
N ARG A 76 4.86 -7.59 10.49
CA ARG A 76 5.85 -8.05 9.49
C ARG A 76 7.11 -8.57 10.15
N PHE A 77 7.57 -7.92 11.21
CA PHE A 77 8.70 -8.42 11.99
C PHE A 77 8.40 -9.80 12.60
N GLU A 78 7.23 -9.95 13.22
CA GLU A 78 6.82 -11.22 13.85
C GLU A 78 6.68 -12.35 12.83
N GLU A 79 6.30 -12.04 11.60
CA GLU A 79 6.21 -13.00 10.50
C GLU A 79 7.58 -13.32 9.88
N SER A 80 8.65 -12.75 10.39
CA SER A 80 10.02 -12.92 9.87
C SER A 80 10.17 -12.47 8.42
N ILE A 81 9.41 -11.46 8.01
CA ILE A 81 9.57 -10.83 6.69
C ILE A 81 10.69 -9.80 6.81
N PRO A 82 11.75 -9.89 5.99
CA PRO A 82 12.82 -8.89 6.03
C PRO A 82 12.29 -7.49 5.76
N LEU A 83 12.80 -6.50 6.49
CA LEU A 83 12.36 -5.12 6.34
C LEU A 83 12.43 -4.61 4.88
N PRO A 84 13.51 -4.88 4.12
CA PRO A 84 13.53 -4.46 2.71
C PRO A 84 12.38 -5.02 1.89
N GLU A 85 11.97 -6.26 2.12
CA GLU A 85 10.84 -6.85 1.41
C GLU A 85 9.52 -6.20 1.82
N ALA A 86 9.34 -5.92 3.11
CA ALA A 86 8.15 -5.24 3.60
C ALA A 86 8.00 -3.85 2.98
N VAL A 87 9.09 -3.10 2.87
CA VAL A 87 9.10 -1.78 2.23
C VAL A 87 8.85 -1.90 0.73
N LEU A 88 9.51 -2.83 0.06
CA LEU A 88 9.36 -3.02 -1.38
C LEU A 88 7.92 -3.39 -1.75
N ARG A 89 7.25 -4.21 -0.93
CA ARG A 89 5.84 -4.56 -1.16
C ARG A 89 4.95 -3.33 -1.19
N LEU A 90 5.18 -2.36 -0.29
CA LEU A 90 4.42 -1.11 -0.27
C LEU A 90 4.65 -0.30 -1.54
N HIS A 91 5.89 -0.22 -2.00
CA HIS A 91 6.21 0.46 -3.26
C HIS A 91 5.59 -0.26 -4.46
N MET A 92 5.59 -1.59 -4.45
CA MET A 92 4.95 -2.37 -5.50
C MET A 92 3.44 -2.14 -5.54
N LEU A 93 2.79 -2.02 -4.37
CA LEU A 93 1.37 -1.72 -4.29
C LEU A 93 1.08 -0.34 -4.86
N LYS A 94 1.87 0.67 -4.48
CA LYS A 94 1.72 2.00 -5.06
C LYS A 94 1.87 1.97 -6.56
N GLY A 95 2.89 1.27 -7.08
CA GLY A 95 3.09 1.12 -8.51
C GLY A 95 1.91 0.44 -9.21
N ALA A 96 1.39 -0.63 -8.62
CA ALA A 96 0.24 -1.33 -9.17
C ALA A 96 -1.01 -0.44 -9.22
N LEU A 97 -1.22 0.38 -8.19
CA LEU A 97 -2.32 1.33 -8.15
C LEU A 97 -2.18 2.40 -9.24
N ILE A 98 -1.02 3.00 -9.36
CA ILE A 98 -0.76 4.05 -10.35
C ILE A 98 -0.87 3.48 -11.77
N ASP A 99 -0.31 2.32 -12.03
CA ASP A 99 -0.41 1.65 -13.33
C ASP A 99 -1.87 1.36 -13.69
N PHE A 100 -2.66 0.90 -12.72
CA PHE A 100 -4.08 0.65 -12.92
C PHE A 100 -4.80 1.93 -13.34
N VAL A 101 -4.57 3.04 -12.62
CA VAL A 101 -5.22 4.31 -12.93
C VAL A 101 -4.81 4.79 -14.34
N HIS A 102 -3.53 4.72 -14.68
CA HIS A 102 -3.06 5.17 -15.99
C HIS A 102 -3.62 4.31 -17.14
N GLU A 103 -3.77 3.01 -16.94
CA GLU A 103 -4.23 2.12 -17.99
C GLU A 103 -5.75 2.10 -18.16
N GLU A 104 -6.49 2.19 -17.04
CA GLU A 104 -7.94 2.05 -17.05
C GLU A 104 -8.69 3.39 -17.08
N TRP A 105 -8.01 4.47 -16.76
CA TRP A 105 -8.59 5.80 -16.76
C TRP A 105 -7.98 6.63 -17.87
N MET A 106 -8.80 6.95 -18.89
CA MET A 106 -8.38 7.82 -19.99
C MET A 106 -8.99 9.20 -19.77
N PRO A 107 -8.17 10.20 -19.39
CA PRO A 107 -8.71 11.55 -19.21
C PRO A 107 -9.19 12.11 -20.54
N GLU A 108 -10.43 12.60 -20.55
CA GLU A 108 -11.07 13.17 -21.74
C GLU A 108 -10.83 14.68 -21.86
N ASP A 109 -10.44 15.33 -20.78
CA ASP A 109 -10.20 16.77 -20.74
C ASP A 109 -9.13 17.12 -19.70
N THR A 110 -8.78 18.41 -19.65
CA THR A 110 -7.77 18.93 -18.72
C THR A 110 -8.17 18.76 -17.27
N ILE A 111 -9.46 18.87 -16.97
CA ILE A 111 -9.96 18.72 -15.59
C ILE A 111 -9.74 17.29 -15.10
N GLN A 112 -10.02 16.29 -15.92
CA GLN A 112 -9.80 14.89 -15.60
C GLN A 112 -8.32 14.58 -15.44
N LEU A 113 -7.48 15.21 -16.26
CA LEU A 113 -6.03 15.05 -16.12
C LEU A 113 -5.53 15.61 -14.79
N TYR A 114 -6.03 16.76 -14.36
CA TYR A 114 -5.70 17.32 -13.04
C TYR A 114 -6.19 16.43 -11.90
N ALA A 115 -7.36 15.80 -12.05
CA ALA A 115 -7.87 14.86 -11.05
C ALA A 115 -6.93 13.66 -10.88
N GLU A 116 -6.40 13.14 -11.98
CA GLU A 116 -5.44 12.05 -11.97
C GLU A 116 -4.14 12.47 -11.27
N GLU A 117 -3.62 13.66 -11.60
CA GLU A 117 -2.42 14.20 -10.95
C GLU A 117 -2.63 14.43 -9.45
N GLU A 118 -3.79 14.92 -9.06
CA GLU A 118 -4.13 15.11 -7.65
C GLU A 118 -4.16 13.78 -6.91
N LEU A 119 -4.81 12.77 -7.49
CA LEU A 119 -4.82 11.43 -6.90
C LEU A 119 -3.40 10.90 -6.73
N GLN A 120 -2.57 11.06 -7.74
CA GLN A 120 -1.18 10.59 -7.68
C GLN A 120 -0.41 11.26 -6.55
N ARG A 121 -0.52 12.58 -6.40
CA ARG A 121 0.14 13.32 -5.32
C ARG A 121 -0.34 12.85 -3.94
N ARG A 122 -1.65 12.66 -3.79
CA ARG A 122 -2.24 12.21 -2.52
C ARG A 122 -1.80 10.78 -2.20
N ALA A 123 -1.77 9.92 -3.20
CA ALA A 123 -1.29 8.55 -3.05
C ALA A 123 0.20 8.52 -2.69
N ASP A 124 1.02 9.31 -3.36
CA ASP A 124 2.45 9.41 -3.04
C ASP A 124 2.66 9.82 -1.59
N SER A 125 1.98 10.87 -1.14
CA SER A 125 2.07 11.34 0.25
C SER A 125 1.60 10.27 1.24
N PHE A 126 0.49 9.63 0.95
CA PHE A 126 -0.05 8.57 1.81
C PHE A 126 0.94 7.40 1.93
N PHE A 127 1.48 6.93 0.82
CA PHE A 127 2.43 5.80 0.84
C PHE A 127 3.76 6.18 1.50
N ASP A 128 4.21 7.41 1.39
CA ASP A 128 5.40 7.88 2.11
C ASP A 128 5.21 7.77 3.62
N HIS A 129 4.06 8.24 4.13
CA HIS A 129 3.73 8.11 5.55
C HIS A 129 3.55 6.65 5.96
N LEU A 130 2.90 5.86 5.11
CA LEU A 130 2.69 4.45 5.35
C LEU A 130 4.01 3.70 5.52
N VAL A 131 4.95 3.92 4.61
CA VAL A 131 6.28 3.31 4.68
C VAL A 131 6.99 3.73 5.96
N TYR A 132 6.96 5.01 6.30
CA TYR A 132 7.60 5.52 7.51
C TYR A 132 7.05 4.82 8.76
N HIS A 133 5.73 4.75 8.90
CA HIS A 133 5.11 4.15 10.09
C HIS A 133 5.32 2.63 10.15
N VAL A 134 5.30 1.95 9.01
CA VAL A 134 5.60 0.51 8.95
C VAL A 134 7.03 0.26 9.40
N VAL A 135 7.98 1.07 8.93
CA VAL A 135 9.39 0.95 9.33
C VAL A 135 9.54 1.19 10.83
N CYS A 136 8.89 2.23 11.37
CA CYS A 136 8.94 2.53 12.80
C CYS A 136 8.41 1.35 13.64
N GLY A 137 7.27 0.79 13.25
CA GLY A 137 6.67 -0.34 13.95
C GLY A 137 7.55 -1.59 13.90
N TYR A 138 8.14 -1.85 12.76
CA TYR A 138 9.07 -2.97 12.57
C TYR A 138 10.29 -2.82 13.49
N GLU A 139 10.89 -1.64 13.50
CA GLU A 139 12.07 -1.39 14.32
C GLU A 139 11.77 -1.43 15.83
N GLN A 140 10.60 -0.93 16.24
CA GLN A 140 10.17 -1.02 17.63
C GLN A 140 10.00 -2.49 18.07
N ALA A 141 9.40 -3.32 17.24
CA ALA A 141 9.23 -4.73 17.51
C ALA A 141 10.59 -5.45 17.60
N ARG A 142 11.49 -5.12 16.68
CA ARG A 142 12.85 -5.67 16.67
C ARG A 142 13.61 -5.32 17.95
N ARG A 143 13.49 -4.08 18.40
CA ARG A 143 14.14 -3.62 19.66
C ARG A 143 13.58 -4.33 20.87
N ARG A 144 12.25 -4.51 20.92
CA ARG A 144 11.62 -5.26 22.03
C ARG A 144 12.09 -6.71 22.05
N TYR A 145 12.16 -7.34 20.91
CA TYR A 145 12.66 -8.71 20.80
C TYR A 145 14.10 -8.82 21.32
N ALA A 146 14.96 -7.88 20.96
CA ALA A 146 16.36 -7.85 21.38
C ALA A 146 16.51 -7.70 22.91
N ARG A 147 15.58 -7.00 23.58
CA ARG A 147 15.60 -6.81 25.04
C ARG A 147 15.29 -8.10 25.79
N TYR A 148 14.49 -8.99 25.19
CA TYR A 148 14.02 -10.21 25.86
C TYR A 148 14.71 -11.47 25.35
N ALA A 149 15.58 -11.31 24.37
CA ALA A 149 16.45 -12.39 23.88
C ALA A 149 17.80 -12.42 24.64
#